data_e100d61b276ce142eef94600897de57e
#
_entry.id   e100d61b276ce142eef94600897de57e
#
_cell.length_a   1.000
_cell.length_b   1.000
_cell.length_c   1.000
_cell.angle_alpha   90.00
_cell.angle_beta   90.00
_cell.angle_gamma   90.00
#
_symmetry.space_group_name_H-M   'P 1'
#
loop_
_entity.id
_entity.type
_entity.pdbx_description
1 polymer ?
#
loop_
_entity_poly.entity_id
_entity_poly.type
_entity_poly.pdbx_seq_one_letter_code
_entity_poly.pdbx_strand_id
1 'polypeptide(L)'
;MGKFAVIDIGSNTVRLVVYENRERAPYIVFNEKVFCGLGRGVSVNGMMMKVAMELAISTLLRFAMLLSKMEISDPKIVATSAVRDAKNGPDFIKKVKKRTGLDIQVINGIEEARLSGCGVICAVPHAKGIVGDLGGGSLELASVEEKQVSNEVTLPIGPLRLQDKNGRLIDNPKRKIKSELAKVGWLKDVSGCKFYAVGGSWRALARIHMKVVGYQHINMHNYIIPVDEITTLARRISKMSLIELEEYRPYIADKRVSIISLASLTLYHLLKIIKPSKFIVSAFGIREGVLYDEMDADVRKQDPLIVGCYQVAEMTGRFPEHGKRLYNWINPLFKGESPEQKRLRLAICILSDVGWRGHPEYRAEKVVAEILYGRLGGINHWGAGLIAMALYVCYGGSNNRVRQVEVAESLINSEDMYYAKKIGLALRLAQRLSAGTSKALRLAELSPSNGRLLLNVNPEKSDIVNEVVKRRHIELAEFLGLEGVIDDSDSFKF
;
A
#
# COMPACT_ATOMS: atom_id res chain seq x y z
N MET A 1 -2.40 5.76 -23.19
CA MET A 1 -3.34 6.35 -22.20
C MET A 1 -2.68 7.57 -21.55
N GLY A 2 -3.42 8.68 -21.35
CA GLY A 2 -2.85 9.91 -20.79
C GLY A 2 -2.80 9.93 -19.27
N LYS A 3 -2.03 10.86 -18.71
CA LYS A 3 -1.95 11.09 -17.26
C LYS A 3 -3.34 11.34 -16.66
N PHE A 4 -3.52 10.91 -15.41
CA PHE A 4 -4.77 11.10 -14.66
C PHE A 4 -4.51 11.85 -13.36
N ALA A 5 -5.35 12.80 -13.02
CA ALA A 5 -5.18 13.62 -11.83
C ALA A 5 -6.41 13.63 -10.94
N VAL A 6 -6.17 13.57 -9.64
CA VAL A 6 -7.20 13.71 -8.61
C VAL A 6 -6.82 14.84 -7.67
N ILE A 7 -7.75 15.78 -7.45
CA ILE A 7 -7.67 16.79 -6.40
C ILE A 7 -8.70 16.45 -5.32
N ASP A 8 -8.23 16.32 -4.10
CA ASP A 8 -9.03 16.05 -2.91
C ASP A 8 -9.05 17.31 -2.02
N ILE A 9 -10.24 17.89 -1.84
CA ILE A 9 -10.48 19.09 -1.03
C ILE A 9 -11.15 18.66 0.27
N GLY A 10 -10.34 18.33 1.27
CA GLY A 10 -10.81 17.90 2.58
C GLY A 10 -10.86 19.03 3.62
N SER A 11 -11.34 18.71 4.83
CA SER A 11 -11.48 19.67 5.92
C SER A 11 -10.15 20.29 6.38
N ASN A 12 -9.04 19.56 6.30
CA ASN A 12 -7.73 20.06 6.73
C ASN A 12 -6.79 20.37 5.57
N THR A 13 -6.93 19.69 4.44
CA THR A 13 -5.94 19.71 3.37
C THR A 13 -6.57 19.74 2.00
N VAL A 14 -5.90 20.44 1.07
CA VAL A 14 -6.13 20.31 -0.38
C VAL A 14 -4.93 19.55 -0.94
N ARG A 15 -5.18 18.50 -1.73
CA ARG A 15 -4.13 17.63 -2.25
C ARG A 15 -4.34 17.29 -3.71
N LEU A 16 -3.28 17.44 -4.51
CA LEU A 16 -3.21 16.99 -5.89
C LEU A 16 -2.36 15.72 -5.95
N VAL A 17 -2.85 14.70 -6.63
CA VAL A 17 -2.07 13.53 -7.04
C VAL A 17 -2.23 13.34 -8.53
N VAL A 18 -1.11 13.19 -9.24
CA VAL A 18 -1.07 12.89 -10.67
C VAL A 18 -0.51 11.48 -10.85
N TYR A 19 -1.27 10.65 -11.52
CA TYR A 19 -0.91 9.30 -11.91
C TYR A 19 -0.49 9.30 -13.38
N GLU A 20 0.44 8.42 -13.76
CA GLU A 20 0.92 8.31 -15.12
C GLU A 20 -0.18 7.88 -16.12
N ASN A 21 -1.09 7.03 -15.63
CA ASN A 21 -2.20 6.49 -16.40
C ASN A 21 -3.35 6.04 -15.48
N ARG A 22 -4.36 5.34 -16.02
CA ARG A 22 -5.48 4.70 -15.29
C ARG A 22 -5.33 3.18 -15.22
N GLU A 23 -4.12 2.67 -15.22
CA GLU A 23 -3.86 1.25 -15.06
C GLU A 23 -4.04 0.79 -13.62
N ARG A 24 -3.96 -0.55 -13.42
CA ARG A 24 -4.25 -1.17 -12.13
C ARG A 24 -3.30 -0.78 -11.00
N ALA A 25 -2.07 -0.43 -11.32
CA ALA A 25 -1.02 -0.01 -10.38
C ALA A 25 -0.25 1.19 -10.93
N PRO A 26 -0.90 2.35 -11.19
CA PRO A 26 -0.27 3.46 -11.88
C PRO A 26 0.81 4.11 -11.04
N TYR A 27 1.89 4.51 -11.68
CA TYR A 27 2.95 5.27 -11.04
C TYR A 27 2.47 6.68 -10.67
N ILE A 28 2.86 7.17 -9.49
CA ILE A 28 2.55 8.55 -9.07
C ILE A 28 3.65 9.48 -9.59
N VAL A 29 3.29 10.31 -10.56
CA VAL A 29 4.18 11.31 -11.19
C VAL A 29 4.35 12.55 -10.31
N PHE A 30 3.26 12.97 -9.65
CA PHE A 30 3.27 14.16 -8.80
C PHE A 30 2.33 14.02 -7.61
N ASN A 31 2.71 14.60 -6.46
CA ASN A 31 1.90 14.55 -5.26
C ASN A 31 2.23 15.74 -4.35
N GLU A 32 1.32 16.70 -4.29
CA GLU A 32 1.45 17.88 -3.44
C GLU A 32 0.25 18.02 -2.50
N LYS A 33 0.52 18.33 -1.24
CA LYS A 33 -0.47 18.47 -0.18
C LYS A 33 -0.26 19.77 0.57
N VAL A 34 -1.31 20.59 0.64
CA VAL A 34 -1.32 21.87 1.35
C VAL A 34 -2.34 21.84 2.48
N PHE A 35 -1.94 22.29 3.66
CA PHE A 35 -2.82 22.41 4.83
C PHE A 35 -3.57 23.75 4.79
N CYS A 36 -4.82 23.73 4.36
CA CYS A 36 -5.68 24.92 4.27
C CYS A 36 -6.57 25.14 5.49
N GLY A 37 -6.99 24.07 6.18
CA GLY A 37 -7.81 24.14 7.39
C GLY A 37 -9.24 24.64 7.16
N LEU A 38 -9.84 24.31 6.02
CA LEU A 38 -11.20 24.75 5.63
C LEU A 38 -12.27 24.39 6.67
N GLY A 39 -12.16 23.24 7.32
CA GLY A 39 -13.16 22.74 8.27
C GLY A 39 -13.17 23.43 9.62
N ARG A 40 -12.14 24.21 10.00
CA ARG A 40 -12.07 24.81 11.34
C ARG A 40 -13.19 25.78 11.63
N GLY A 41 -13.52 26.69 10.69
CA GLY A 41 -14.63 27.61 10.84
C GLY A 41 -16.00 26.94 10.70
N VAL A 42 -16.10 25.89 9.88
CA VAL A 42 -17.37 25.18 9.63
C VAL A 42 -17.90 24.52 10.92
N SER A 43 -17.02 23.95 11.72
CA SER A 43 -17.42 23.35 13.03
C SER A 43 -17.92 24.38 14.05
N VAL A 44 -17.55 25.65 13.89
CA VAL A 44 -17.81 26.73 14.86
C VAL A 44 -19.09 27.51 14.53
N ASN A 45 -19.18 28.03 13.31
CA ASN A 45 -20.25 28.95 12.88
C ASN A 45 -20.92 28.51 11.59
N GLY A 46 -20.57 27.35 11.05
CA GLY A 46 -21.10 26.84 9.79
C GLY A 46 -20.48 27.48 8.56
N MET A 47 -19.38 28.22 8.68
CA MET A 47 -18.73 28.92 7.56
C MET A 47 -17.24 28.63 7.48
N MET A 48 -16.72 28.46 6.30
CA MET A 48 -15.27 28.44 6.06
C MET A 48 -14.67 29.83 6.33
N MET A 49 -13.52 29.87 7.01
CA MET A 49 -12.81 31.12 7.28
C MET A 49 -12.25 31.74 6.00
N LYS A 50 -12.33 33.06 5.84
CA LYS A 50 -11.86 33.79 4.64
C LYS A 50 -10.39 33.48 4.30
N VAL A 51 -9.52 33.49 5.32
CA VAL A 51 -8.08 33.17 5.15
C VAL A 51 -7.87 31.74 4.65
N ALA A 52 -8.61 30.75 5.18
CA ALA A 52 -8.54 29.37 4.73
C ALA A 52 -9.04 29.21 3.29
N MET A 53 -10.13 29.91 2.93
CA MET A 53 -10.66 29.90 1.56
C MET A 53 -9.66 30.50 0.56
N GLU A 54 -9.05 31.66 0.87
CA GLU A 54 -8.07 32.28 -0.02
C GLU A 54 -6.82 31.41 -0.19
N LEU A 55 -6.34 30.77 0.87
CA LEU A 55 -5.23 29.81 0.79
C LEU A 55 -5.59 28.59 -0.08
N ALA A 56 -6.79 28.06 0.06
CA ALA A 56 -7.26 26.95 -0.77
C ALA A 56 -7.40 27.37 -2.25
N ILE A 57 -7.94 28.56 -2.52
CA ILE A 57 -8.08 29.10 -3.89
C ILE A 57 -6.70 29.33 -4.52
N SER A 58 -5.74 29.90 -3.80
CA SER A 58 -4.37 30.09 -4.32
C SER A 58 -3.67 28.77 -4.59
N THR A 59 -3.91 27.76 -3.73
CA THR A 59 -3.41 26.38 -3.94
C THR A 59 -4.02 25.76 -5.20
N LEU A 60 -5.34 25.88 -5.37
CA LEU A 60 -6.03 25.37 -6.55
C LEU A 60 -5.62 26.07 -7.84
N LEU A 61 -5.35 27.38 -7.78
CA LEU A 61 -4.79 28.13 -8.92
C LEU A 61 -3.42 27.58 -9.34
N ARG A 62 -2.53 27.34 -8.36
CA ARG A 62 -1.26 26.67 -8.61
C ARG A 62 -1.45 25.29 -9.23
N PHE A 63 -2.38 24.48 -8.72
CA PHE A 63 -2.67 23.15 -9.25
C PHE A 63 -3.20 23.23 -10.68
N ALA A 64 -4.10 24.17 -11.00
CA ALA A 64 -4.58 24.37 -12.35
C ALA A 64 -3.44 24.70 -13.34
N MET A 65 -2.50 25.56 -12.94
CA MET A 65 -1.32 25.87 -13.75
C MET A 65 -0.42 24.65 -13.99
N LEU A 66 -0.18 23.85 -12.94
CA LEU A 66 0.62 22.61 -13.07
C LEU A 66 -0.06 21.59 -13.97
N LEU A 67 -1.37 21.36 -13.80
CA LEU A 67 -2.15 20.45 -14.65
C LEU A 67 -2.12 20.87 -16.12
N SER A 68 -2.25 22.15 -16.39
CA SER A 68 -2.13 22.70 -17.76
C SER A 68 -0.75 22.42 -18.37
N LYS A 69 0.34 22.59 -17.59
CA LYS A 69 1.71 22.30 -18.06
C LYS A 69 2.00 20.80 -18.19
N MET A 70 1.24 19.95 -17.51
CA MET A 70 1.29 18.48 -17.63
C MET A 70 0.33 17.95 -18.70
N GLU A 71 -0.38 18.85 -19.41
CA GLU A 71 -1.36 18.53 -20.47
C GLU A 71 -2.53 17.65 -19.95
N ILE A 72 -2.99 17.91 -18.72
CA ILE A 72 -4.12 17.22 -18.12
C ILE A 72 -5.34 18.14 -18.14
N SER A 73 -6.30 17.83 -19.01
CA SER A 73 -7.50 18.65 -19.25
C SER A 73 -8.71 18.28 -18.39
N ASP A 74 -8.81 17.01 -17.93
CA ASP A 74 -9.95 16.49 -17.16
C ASP A 74 -9.52 15.91 -15.80
N PRO A 75 -9.05 16.75 -14.85
CA PRO A 75 -8.76 16.26 -13.48
C PRO A 75 -10.06 16.00 -12.75
N LYS A 76 -10.11 14.93 -11.94
CA LYS A 76 -11.23 14.67 -11.03
C LYS A 76 -11.01 15.45 -9.74
N ILE A 77 -11.96 16.31 -9.38
CA ILE A 77 -11.86 17.20 -8.23
C ILE A 77 -13.01 16.94 -7.30
N VAL A 78 -12.73 16.33 -6.15
CA VAL A 78 -13.73 16.01 -5.14
C VAL A 78 -13.58 16.91 -3.92
N ALA A 79 -14.69 17.41 -3.40
CA ALA A 79 -14.73 18.15 -2.14
C ALA A 79 -15.66 17.46 -1.16
N THR A 80 -15.22 17.38 0.09
CA THR A 80 -15.90 16.63 1.13
C THR A 80 -16.52 17.53 2.20
N SER A 81 -16.66 17.06 3.43
CA SER A 81 -17.44 17.64 4.53
C SER A 81 -17.23 19.15 4.74
N ALA A 82 -16.02 19.70 4.57
CA ALA A 82 -15.79 21.11 4.82
C ALA A 82 -16.50 22.03 3.82
N VAL A 83 -16.51 21.66 2.54
CA VAL A 83 -17.20 22.45 1.48
C VAL A 83 -18.68 22.11 1.46
N ARG A 84 -19.03 20.84 1.62
CA ARG A 84 -20.41 20.34 1.66
C ARG A 84 -21.26 21.00 2.75
N ASP A 85 -20.70 21.08 3.97
CA ASP A 85 -21.44 21.49 5.15
C ASP A 85 -21.36 23.01 5.44
N ALA A 86 -20.52 23.74 4.68
CA ALA A 86 -20.35 25.17 4.87
C ALA A 86 -21.44 25.99 4.17
N LYS A 87 -22.06 26.96 4.89
CA LYS A 87 -23.02 27.91 4.32
C LYS A 87 -22.44 28.70 3.13
N ASN A 88 -21.13 28.99 3.15
CA ASN A 88 -20.41 29.68 2.07
C ASN A 88 -19.70 28.72 1.11
N GLY A 89 -20.05 27.42 1.13
CA GLY A 89 -19.55 26.41 0.19
C GLY A 89 -19.83 26.76 -1.27
N PRO A 90 -21.08 27.10 -1.64
CA PRO A 90 -21.41 27.51 -3.00
C PRO A 90 -20.61 28.71 -3.50
N ASP A 91 -20.35 29.71 -2.64
CA ASP A 91 -19.52 30.88 -2.99
C ASP A 91 -18.05 30.51 -3.23
N PHE A 92 -17.52 29.58 -2.42
CA PHE A 92 -16.18 29.05 -2.62
C PHE A 92 -16.06 28.37 -3.98
N ILE A 93 -16.99 27.49 -4.34
CA ILE A 93 -17.00 26.76 -5.62
C ILE A 93 -17.05 27.75 -6.79
N LYS A 94 -17.95 28.75 -6.74
CA LYS A 94 -18.05 29.80 -7.77
C LYS A 94 -16.73 30.57 -7.93
N LYS A 95 -16.08 30.94 -6.82
CA LYS A 95 -14.79 31.66 -6.84
C LYS A 95 -13.68 30.79 -7.43
N VAL A 96 -13.62 29.50 -7.09
CA VAL A 96 -12.65 28.55 -7.66
C VAL A 96 -12.87 28.44 -9.15
N LYS A 97 -14.10 28.16 -9.61
CA LYS A 97 -14.42 28.07 -11.05
C LYS A 97 -14.02 29.31 -11.82
N LYS A 98 -14.35 30.48 -11.29
CA LYS A 98 -14.03 31.78 -11.93
C LYS A 98 -12.52 32.00 -12.04
N ARG A 99 -11.74 31.66 -11.03
CA ARG A 99 -10.29 31.96 -10.96
C ARG A 99 -9.40 30.89 -11.60
N THR A 100 -9.83 29.65 -11.61
CA THR A 100 -8.99 28.50 -11.99
C THR A 100 -9.52 27.70 -13.18
N GLY A 101 -10.80 27.87 -13.54
CA GLY A 101 -11.48 27.03 -14.53
C GLY A 101 -11.85 25.62 -14.02
N LEU A 102 -11.42 25.24 -12.83
CA LEU A 102 -11.65 23.90 -12.27
C LEU A 102 -13.10 23.70 -11.82
N ASP A 103 -13.65 22.53 -12.13
CA ASP A 103 -14.97 22.09 -11.68
C ASP A 103 -14.87 21.19 -10.47
N ILE A 104 -15.46 21.64 -9.35
CA ILE A 104 -15.45 20.90 -8.09
C ILE A 104 -16.73 20.07 -7.96
N GLN A 105 -16.60 18.77 -7.82
CA GLN A 105 -17.69 17.88 -7.45
C GLN A 105 -17.75 17.76 -5.93
N VAL A 106 -18.83 18.29 -5.32
CA VAL A 106 -19.09 18.09 -3.90
C VAL A 106 -19.76 16.74 -3.72
N ILE A 107 -19.07 15.80 -3.07
CA ILE A 107 -19.61 14.47 -2.80
C ILE A 107 -20.36 14.43 -1.48
N ASN A 108 -21.43 13.65 -1.41
CA ASN A 108 -22.14 13.39 -0.15
C ASN A 108 -21.36 12.38 0.71
N GLY A 109 -21.79 12.19 1.96
CA GLY A 109 -21.07 11.33 2.90
C GLY A 109 -21.12 9.83 2.55
N ILE A 110 -22.19 9.38 1.89
CA ILE A 110 -22.32 7.99 1.40
C ILE A 110 -21.29 7.74 0.28
N GLU A 111 -21.20 8.67 -0.65
CA GLU A 111 -20.22 8.58 -1.74
C GLU A 111 -18.77 8.69 -1.22
N GLU A 112 -18.53 9.52 -0.19
CA GLU A 112 -17.24 9.61 0.50
C GLU A 112 -16.85 8.26 1.13
N ALA A 113 -17.80 7.57 1.78
CA ALA A 113 -17.61 6.23 2.35
C ALA A 113 -17.36 5.18 1.25
N ARG A 114 -18.14 5.21 0.16
CA ARG A 114 -17.98 4.31 -1.00
C ARG A 114 -16.59 4.46 -1.63
N LEU A 115 -16.17 5.68 -1.91
CA LEU A 115 -14.86 5.94 -2.51
C LEU A 115 -13.70 5.54 -1.58
N SER A 116 -13.84 5.72 -0.26
CA SER A 116 -12.83 5.23 0.70
C SER A 116 -12.76 3.70 0.69
N GLY A 117 -13.90 3.01 0.57
CA GLY A 117 -13.99 1.56 0.35
C GLY A 117 -13.31 1.11 -0.94
N CYS A 118 -13.61 1.78 -2.06
CA CYS A 118 -12.95 1.55 -3.36
C CYS A 118 -11.44 1.74 -3.28
N GLY A 119 -10.96 2.73 -2.51
CA GLY A 119 -9.54 2.96 -2.28
C GLY A 119 -8.87 1.78 -1.56
N VAL A 120 -9.52 1.19 -0.57
CA VAL A 120 -9.02 -0.02 0.10
C VAL A 120 -9.01 -1.21 -0.85
N ILE A 121 -10.06 -1.42 -1.65
CA ILE A 121 -10.14 -2.49 -2.65
C ILE A 121 -9.07 -2.31 -3.74
N CYS A 122 -8.78 -1.07 -4.13
CA CYS A 122 -7.71 -0.75 -5.08
C CYS A 122 -6.36 -1.33 -4.63
N ALA A 123 -6.04 -1.22 -3.35
CA ALA A 123 -4.79 -1.70 -2.79
C ALA A 123 -4.84 -3.15 -2.30
N VAL A 124 -6.00 -3.63 -1.86
CA VAL A 124 -6.22 -4.96 -1.28
C VAL A 124 -7.41 -5.62 -2.00
N PRO A 125 -7.20 -6.25 -3.16
CA PRO A 125 -8.28 -6.77 -4.03
C PRO A 125 -9.21 -7.77 -3.36
N HIS A 126 -8.73 -8.47 -2.33
CA HIS A 126 -9.49 -9.44 -1.53
C HIS A 126 -9.82 -8.90 -0.15
N ALA A 127 -9.99 -7.55 -0.04
CA ALA A 127 -10.44 -6.95 1.19
C ALA A 127 -11.82 -7.49 1.55
N LYS A 128 -11.95 -7.95 2.81
CA LYS A 128 -13.20 -8.37 3.43
C LYS A 128 -13.23 -7.82 4.85
N GLY A 129 -14.25 -7.01 5.15
CA GLY A 129 -14.39 -6.39 6.46
C GLY A 129 -14.96 -4.96 6.41
N ILE A 130 -14.60 -4.15 7.39
CA ILE A 130 -15.06 -2.77 7.54
C ILE A 130 -13.94 -1.80 7.18
N VAL A 131 -14.27 -0.81 6.38
CA VAL A 131 -13.42 0.36 6.13
C VAL A 131 -13.92 1.50 7.00
N GLY A 132 -13.01 2.17 7.70
CA GLY A 132 -13.28 3.40 8.41
C GLY A 132 -12.33 4.50 7.94
N ASP A 133 -12.87 5.61 7.47
CA ASP A 133 -12.08 6.80 7.10
C ASP A 133 -12.38 7.94 8.08
N LEU A 134 -11.42 8.30 8.91
CA LEU A 134 -11.56 9.41 9.83
C LEU A 134 -11.01 10.69 9.21
N GLY A 135 -11.94 11.48 8.69
CA GLY A 135 -11.70 12.86 8.26
C GLY A 135 -11.58 13.85 9.41
N GLY A 136 -11.49 15.14 9.08
CA GLY A 136 -11.52 16.21 10.10
C GLY A 136 -12.93 16.45 10.65
N GLY A 137 -13.95 16.37 9.80
CA GLY A 137 -15.34 16.67 10.14
C GLY A 137 -16.22 15.46 10.38
N SER A 138 -15.90 14.32 9.79
CA SER A 138 -16.74 13.13 9.79
C SER A 138 -15.93 11.85 9.94
N LEU A 139 -16.63 10.76 10.23
CA LEU A 139 -16.18 9.39 10.13
C LEU A 139 -17.06 8.69 9.10
N GLU A 140 -16.46 8.22 8.04
CA GLU A 140 -17.09 7.39 7.02
C GLU A 140 -16.84 5.92 7.34
N LEU A 141 -17.90 5.09 7.25
CA LEU A 141 -17.82 3.64 7.43
C LEU A 141 -18.47 2.95 6.24
N ALA A 142 -17.89 1.86 5.79
CA ALA A 142 -18.46 1.00 4.75
C ALA A 142 -18.00 -0.45 4.96
N SER A 143 -18.78 -1.40 4.48
CA SER A 143 -18.38 -2.81 4.35
C SER A 143 -17.72 -3.03 3.00
N VAL A 144 -16.69 -3.86 2.96
CA VAL A 144 -16.02 -4.31 1.72
C VAL A 144 -15.98 -5.81 1.69
N GLU A 145 -16.43 -6.40 0.58
CA GLU A 145 -16.37 -7.83 0.30
C GLU A 145 -16.47 -8.06 -1.21
N GLU A 146 -15.75 -9.05 -1.75
CA GLU A 146 -15.79 -9.46 -3.16
C GLU A 146 -15.63 -8.30 -4.15
N LYS A 147 -14.73 -7.36 -3.84
CA LYS A 147 -14.49 -6.12 -4.61
C LYS A 147 -15.70 -5.18 -4.69
N GLN A 148 -16.67 -5.32 -3.81
CA GLN A 148 -17.84 -4.45 -3.69
C GLN A 148 -17.79 -3.67 -2.37
N VAL A 149 -18.43 -2.50 -2.38
CA VAL A 149 -18.65 -1.66 -1.21
C VAL A 149 -20.12 -1.63 -0.91
N SER A 150 -20.49 -1.69 0.37
CA SER A 150 -21.88 -1.67 0.83
C SER A 150 -21.96 -1.11 2.24
N ASN A 151 -23.18 -0.90 2.75
CA ASN A 151 -23.45 -0.40 4.10
C ASN A 151 -22.76 0.94 4.41
N GLU A 152 -22.71 1.83 3.41
CA GLU A 152 -22.06 3.13 3.52
C GLU A 152 -22.80 4.03 4.50
N VAL A 153 -22.04 4.67 5.40
CA VAL A 153 -22.57 5.65 6.36
C VAL A 153 -21.54 6.72 6.66
N THR A 154 -21.99 7.93 6.90
CA THR A 154 -21.20 9.04 7.42
C THR A 154 -21.72 9.50 8.77
N LEU A 155 -20.80 9.73 9.71
CA LEU A 155 -21.12 10.14 11.08
C LEU A 155 -20.40 11.46 11.40
N PRO A 156 -21.10 12.49 11.97
CA PRO A 156 -20.52 13.80 12.25
C PRO A 156 -19.67 13.79 13.54
N ILE A 157 -18.71 12.86 13.63
CA ILE A 157 -17.81 12.65 14.78
C ILE A 157 -16.33 12.74 14.41
N GLY A 158 -16.02 13.45 13.33
CA GLY A 158 -14.64 13.84 13.06
C GLY A 158 -14.08 14.74 14.18
N PRO A 159 -12.77 14.71 14.48
CA PRO A 159 -12.18 15.39 15.62
C PRO A 159 -12.49 16.89 15.71
N LEU A 160 -12.63 17.60 14.58
CA LEU A 160 -12.98 19.03 14.56
C LEU A 160 -14.41 19.31 15.04
N ARG A 161 -15.33 18.33 14.91
CA ARG A 161 -16.70 18.46 15.42
C ARG A 161 -16.85 18.07 16.89
N LEU A 162 -15.78 17.59 17.50
CA LEU A 162 -15.69 17.27 18.92
C LEU A 162 -14.97 18.40 19.70
N GLN A 163 -14.74 19.54 19.05
CA GLN A 163 -14.17 20.76 19.62
C GLN A 163 -15.16 21.93 19.48
N ASP A 164 -15.12 22.86 20.44
CA ASP A 164 -15.83 24.15 20.41
C ASP A 164 -15.09 25.20 19.54
N LYS A 165 -15.64 26.42 19.50
CA LYS A 165 -15.07 27.56 18.77
C LYS A 165 -13.63 27.96 19.21
N ASN A 166 -13.24 27.61 20.41
CA ASN A 166 -11.92 27.92 20.98
C ASN A 166 -10.94 26.74 20.84
N GLY A 167 -11.34 25.65 20.14
CA GLY A 167 -10.56 24.42 20.03
C GLY A 167 -10.55 23.58 21.31
N ARG A 168 -11.39 23.89 22.29
CA ARG A 168 -11.60 23.10 23.50
C ARG A 168 -12.55 21.95 23.23
N LEU A 169 -12.52 20.91 24.05
CA LEU A 169 -13.46 19.80 23.96
C LEU A 169 -14.89 20.30 24.17
N ILE A 170 -15.85 19.79 23.38
CA ILE A 170 -17.27 19.97 23.66
C ILE A 170 -17.66 19.25 24.96
N ASP A 171 -18.80 19.62 25.54
CA ASP A 171 -19.36 18.88 26.65
C ASP A 171 -19.60 17.42 26.27
N ASN A 172 -18.93 16.51 26.99
CA ASN A 172 -19.07 15.06 26.85
C ASN A 172 -18.88 14.50 25.42
N PRO A 173 -17.69 14.64 24.80
CA PRO A 173 -17.42 14.11 23.46
C PRO A 173 -17.62 12.59 23.38
N LYS A 174 -17.37 11.86 24.47
CA LYS A 174 -17.64 10.43 24.60
C LYS A 174 -19.12 10.09 24.39
N ARG A 175 -20.04 10.87 24.96
CA ARG A 175 -21.49 10.66 24.80
C ARG A 175 -21.89 10.87 23.35
N LYS A 176 -21.41 11.92 22.71
CA LYS A 176 -21.67 12.20 21.29
C LYS A 176 -21.17 11.06 20.40
N ILE A 177 -19.93 10.60 20.57
CA ILE A 177 -19.38 9.48 19.80
C ILE A 177 -20.26 8.23 19.95
N LYS A 178 -20.58 7.86 21.19
CA LYS A 178 -21.40 6.68 21.46
C LYS A 178 -22.82 6.77 20.85
N SER A 179 -23.46 7.95 20.95
CA SER A 179 -24.80 8.14 20.38
C SER A 179 -24.80 8.07 18.86
N GLU A 180 -23.79 8.61 18.18
CA GLU A 180 -23.70 8.51 16.72
C GLU A 180 -23.39 7.08 16.26
N LEU A 181 -22.44 6.39 16.91
CA LEU A 181 -22.15 4.99 16.58
C LEU A 181 -23.34 4.05 16.81
N ALA A 182 -24.17 4.33 17.83
CA ALA A 182 -25.35 3.54 18.13
C ALA A 182 -26.45 3.62 17.05
N LYS A 183 -26.43 4.66 16.20
CA LYS A 183 -27.37 4.79 15.08
C LYS A 183 -27.08 3.81 13.94
N VAL A 184 -25.88 3.23 13.91
CA VAL A 184 -25.44 2.31 12.86
C VAL A 184 -25.67 0.87 13.30
N GLY A 185 -26.87 0.35 13.02
CA GLY A 185 -27.34 -0.95 13.52
C GLY A 185 -26.41 -2.10 13.13
N TRP A 186 -25.99 -2.16 11.87
CA TRP A 186 -25.17 -3.24 11.30
C TRP A 186 -23.76 -3.38 11.92
N LEU A 187 -23.26 -2.34 12.64
CA LEU A 187 -21.95 -2.45 13.33
C LEU A 187 -21.93 -3.54 14.41
N LYS A 188 -23.07 -3.97 14.93
CA LYS A 188 -23.15 -5.04 15.92
C LYS A 188 -23.01 -6.43 15.30
N ASP A 189 -23.33 -6.55 14.01
CA ASP A 189 -23.41 -7.82 13.30
C ASP A 189 -22.08 -8.22 12.65
N VAL A 190 -21.09 -7.31 12.68
CA VAL A 190 -19.78 -7.48 11.99
C VAL A 190 -18.64 -7.85 12.92
N SER A 191 -18.92 -8.41 14.09
CA SER A 191 -17.90 -8.85 15.06
C SER A 191 -16.94 -9.87 14.43
N GLY A 192 -15.64 -9.72 14.71
CA GLY A 192 -14.60 -10.62 14.19
C GLY A 192 -14.13 -10.33 12.77
N CYS A 193 -14.71 -9.34 12.06
CA CYS A 193 -14.25 -8.92 10.76
C CYS A 193 -12.85 -8.24 10.82
N LYS A 194 -12.23 -7.99 9.66
CA LYS A 194 -11.05 -7.12 9.58
C LYS A 194 -11.51 -5.65 9.57
N PHE A 195 -10.71 -4.76 10.18
CA PHE A 195 -10.95 -3.32 10.13
C PHE A 195 -9.82 -2.64 9.37
N TYR A 196 -10.16 -1.92 8.30
CA TYR A 196 -9.23 -1.14 7.48
C TYR A 196 -9.31 0.33 7.88
N ALA A 197 -8.25 0.83 8.51
CA ALA A 197 -8.17 2.19 9.01
C ALA A 197 -7.60 3.14 7.97
N VAL A 198 -8.42 4.06 7.49
CA VAL A 198 -8.08 5.14 6.57
C VAL A 198 -8.06 6.46 7.34
N GLY A 199 -7.39 7.47 6.81
CA GLY A 199 -7.33 8.79 7.40
C GLY A 199 -6.01 9.10 8.10
N GLY A 200 -5.72 10.39 8.17
CA GLY A 200 -4.40 10.85 8.62
C GLY A 200 -4.18 10.75 10.11
N SER A 201 -5.23 10.80 10.92
CA SER A 201 -5.13 10.71 12.38
C SER A 201 -4.85 9.29 12.84
N TRP A 202 -5.51 8.30 12.25
CA TRP A 202 -5.24 6.90 12.58
C TRP A 202 -3.88 6.42 12.06
N ARG A 203 -3.42 6.97 10.91
CA ARG A 203 -2.03 6.75 10.49
C ARG A 203 -1.01 7.35 11.45
N ALA A 204 -1.31 8.50 12.09
CA ALA A 204 -0.45 9.04 13.12
C ALA A 204 -0.40 8.14 14.36
N LEU A 205 -1.57 7.63 14.80
CA LEU A 205 -1.65 6.67 15.90
C LEU A 205 -0.86 5.38 15.61
N ALA A 206 -0.91 4.88 14.37
CA ALA A 206 -0.11 3.73 13.97
C ALA A 206 1.40 4.00 13.96
N ARG A 207 1.86 5.23 13.63
CA ARG A 207 3.28 5.61 13.78
C ARG A 207 3.71 5.63 15.24
N ILE A 208 2.84 6.12 16.12
CA ILE A 208 3.09 6.05 17.58
C ILE A 208 3.24 4.58 17.99
N HIS A 209 2.35 3.71 17.52
CA HIS A 209 2.43 2.28 17.79
C HIS A 209 3.77 1.69 17.31
N MET A 210 4.16 1.92 16.06
CA MET A 210 5.46 1.48 15.53
C MET A 210 6.63 1.91 16.41
N LYS A 211 6.59 3.16 16.91
CA LYS A 211 7.63 3.66 17.83
C LYS A 211 7.62 2.90 19.15
N VAL A 212 6.44 2.69 19.74
CA VAL A 212 6.29 2.03 21.05
C VAL A 212 6.79 0.58 21.01
N VAL A 213 6.51 -0.14 19.92
CA VAL A 213 6.93 -1.55 19.78
C VAL A 213 8.28 -1.72 19.09
N GLY A 214 8.96 -0.64 18.73
CA GLY A 214 10.25 -0.71 18.02
C GLY A 214 10.17 -1.29 16.60
N TYR A 215 9.01 -1.15 15.92
CA TYR A 215 8.81 -1.68 14.58
C TYR A 215 9.71 -0.99 13.55
N GLN A 216 10.53 -1.77 12.86
CA GLN A 216 11.61 -1.26 12.02
C GLN A 216 11.14 -0.74 10.66
N HIS A 217 10.10 -1.36 10.08
CA HIS A 217 9.61 -0.99 8.74
C HIS A 217 8.67 0.21 8.79
N ILE A 218 9.00 1.26 8.03
CA ILE A 218 8.32 2.57 8.11
C ILE A 218 7.09 2.71 7.19
N ASN A 219 6.84 1.75 6.29
CA ASN A 219 5.69 1.81 5.41
C ASN A 219 4.40 1.62 6.22
N MET A 220 3.44 2.53 6.02
CA MET A 220 2.18 2.50 6.77
C MET A 220 1.12 1.64 6.10
N HIS A 221 1.27 1.37 4.79
CA HIS A 221 0.27 0.61 4.05
C HIS A 221 0.32 -0.86 4.43
N ASN A 222 -0.85 -1.43 4.73
CA ASN A 222 -0.99 -2.81 5.19
C ASN A 222 -0.20 -3.15 6.48
N TYR A 223 0.12 -2.13 7.30
CA TYR A 223 0.61 -2.38 8.65
C TYR A 223 -0.53 -2.98 9.49
N ILE A 224 -0.31 -4.17 10.01
CA ILE A 224 -1.28 -4.90 10.82
C ILE A 224 -0.91 -4.71 12.28
N ILE A 225 -1.85 -4.25 13.09
CA ILE A 225 -1.67 -4.05 14.52
C ILE A 225 -2.60 -5.02 15.27
N PRO A 226 -2.12 -5.75 16.29
CA PRO A 226 -2.96 -6.52 17.20
C PRO A 226 -4.05 -5.63 17.81
N VAL A 227 -5.28 -6.13 17.85
CA VAL A 227 -6.46 -5.31 18.21
C VAL A 227 -6.43 -4.85 19.67
N ASP A 228 -5.92 -5.66 20.57
CA ASP A 228 -5.70 -5.32 21.98
C ASP A 228 -4.66 -4.23 22.15
N GLU A 229 -3.55 -4.27 21.40
CA GLU A 229 -2.50 -3.26 21.42
C GLU A 229 -3.02 -1.90 20.93
N ILE A 230 -3.67 -1.87 19.76
CA ILE A 230 -4.23 -0.61 19.24
C ILE A 230 -5.37 -0.07 20.09
N THR A 231 -6.20 -0.94 20.67
CA THR A 231 -7.28 -0.52 21.58
C THR A 231 -6.73 0.07 22.86
N THR A 232 -5.69 -0.53 23.42
CA THR A 232 -4.97 -0.04 24.62
C THR A 232 -4.30 1.29 24.33
N LEU A 233 -3.58 1.40 23.20
CA LEU A 233 -2.93 2.64 22.79
C LEU A 233 -3.96 3.75 22.54
N ALA A 234 -5.05 3.47 21.83
CA ALA A 234 -6.11 4.44 21.56
C ALA A 234 -6.74 4.95 22.87
N ARG A 235 -7.00 4.06 23.85
CA ARG A 235 -7.49 4.45 25.18
C ARG A 235 -6.48 5.31 25.92
N ARG A 236 -5.19 5.00 25.86
CA ARG A 236 -4.11 5.77 26.51
C ARG A 236 -3.98 7.16 25.90
N ILE A 237 -3.82 7.26 24.58
CA ILE A 237 -3.68 8.54 23.85
C ILE A 237 -4.93 9.41 24.01
N SER A 238 -6.14 8.83 24.08
CA SER A 238 -7.38 9.60 24.26
C SER A 238 -7.48 10.35 25.59
N LYS A 239 -6.65 10.00 26.57
CA LYS A 239 -6.61 10.62 27.91
C LYS A 239 -5.44 11.56 28.11
N MET A 240 -4.47 11.57 27.18
CA MET A 240 -3.27 12.39 27.29
C MET A 240 -3.57 13.87 27.08
N SER A 241 -2.95 14.70 27.90
CA SER A 241 -2.86 16.14 27.71
C SER A 241 -1.94 16.49 26.54
N LEU A 242 -1.98 17.76 26.10
CA LEU A 242 -1.08 18.24 25.04
C LEU A 242 0.39 18.14 25.44
N ILE A 243 0.69 18.31 26.74
CA ILE A 243 2.06 18.22 27.26
C ILE A 243 2.57 16.78 27.15
N GLU A 244 1.77 15.79 27.53
CA GLU A 244 2.14 14.39 27.43
C GLU A 244 2.28 13.93 25.97
N LEU A 245 1.56 14.55 25.03
CA LEU A 245 1.66 14.26 23.60
C LEU A 245 2.94 14.83 22.95
N GLU A 246 3.67 15.72 23.60
CA GLU A 246 4.93 16.27 23.07
C GLU A 246 5.98 15.18 22.82
N GLU A 247 6.00 14.10 23.61
CA GLU A 247 6.87 12.93 23.38
C GLU A 247 6.68 12.31 22.00
N TYR A 248 5.43 12.36 21.49
CA TYR A 248 5.06 11.77 20.18
C TYR A 248 5.07 12.79 19.03
N ARG A 249 5.42 14.05 19.28
CA ARG A 249 5.44 15.10 18.25
C ARG A 249 6.25 14.73 17.00
N PRO A 250 7.41 14.05 17.07
CA PRO A 250 8.13 13.61 15.86
C PRO A 250 7.35 12.65 14.94
N TYR A 251 6.34 11.98 15.47
CA TYR A 251 5.52 10.98 14.77
C TYR A 251 4.15 11.53 14.35
N ILE A 252 3.78 12.72 14.83
CA ILE A 252 2.50 13.37 14.59
C ILE A 252 2.76 14.70 13.88
N ALA A 253 2.13 14.93 12.72
CA ALA A 253 2.20 16.26 12.10
C ALA A 253 1.65 17.32 13.07
N ASP A 254 2.36 18.46 13.28
CA ASP A 254 2.04 19.50 14.27
C ASP A 254 0.56 19.86 14.33
N LYS A 255 -0.06 20.04 13.15
CA LYS A 255 -1.49 20.39 13.04
C LYS A 255 -2.46 19.29 13.49
N ARG A 256 -1.96 18.10 13.86
CA ARG A 256 -2.75 16.98 14.36
C ARG A 256 -2.57 16.73 15.85
N VAL A 257 -1.55 17.27 16.49
CA VAL A 257 -1.32 17.07 17.92
C VAL A 257 -2.57 17.43 18.72
N SER A 258 -3.22 18.54 18.39
CA SER A 258 -4.42 19.01 19.10
C SER A 258 -5.69 18.14 18.87
N ILE A 259 -5.68 17.22 17.92
CA ILE A 259 -6.86 16.41 17.57
C ILE A 259 -6.64 14.90 17.72
N ILE A 260 -5.41 14.46 18.00
CA ILE A 260 -5.09 13.04 18.05
C ILE A 260 -5.79 12.33 19.20
N SER A 261 -5.96 12.99 20.36
CA SER A 261 -6.69 12.43 21.50
C SER A 261 -8.14 12.14 21.16
N LEU A 262 -8.80 13.06 20.42
CA LEU A 262 -10.20 12.88 19.98
C LEU A 262 -10.34 11.79 18.91
N ALA A 263 -9.40 11.75 17.95
CA ALA A 263 -9.34 10.69 16.95
C ALA A 263 -9.15 9.32 17.60
N SER A 264 -8.34 9.25 18.65
CA SER A 264 -8.09 8.03 19.43
C SER A 264 -9.31 7.64 20.27
N LEU A 265 -10.05 8.62 20.83
CA LEU A 265 -11.29 8.38 21.54
C LEU A 265 -12.36 7.77 20.62
N THR A 266 -12.49 8.33 19.40
CA THR A 266 -13.39 7.79 18.37
C THR A 266 -13.03 6.35 18.03
N LEU A 267 -11.75 6.09 17.75
CA LEU A 267 -11.25 4.74 17.45
C LEU A 267 -11.53 3.75 18.58
N TYR A 268 -11.20 4.14 19.82
CA TYR A 268 -11.43 3.29 20.99
C TYR A 268 -12.88 2.83 21.12
N HIS A 269 -13.86 3.76 20.96
CA HIS A 269 -15.28 3.40 21.04
C HIS A 269 -15.74 2.57 19.85
N LEU A 270 -15.23 2.84 18.64
CA LEU A 270 -15.54 2.06 17.45
C LEU A 270 -15.05 0.61 17.58
N LEU A 271 -13.80 0.41 17.99
CA LEU A 271 -13.22 -0.94 18.18
C LEU A 271 -13.94 -1.76 19.25
N LYS A 272 -14.47 -1.10 20.31
CA LYS A 272 -15.28 -1.76 21.34
C LYS A 272 -16.62 -2.31 20.80
N ILE A 273 -17.16 -1.72 19.74
CA ILE A 273 -18.41 -2.17 19.10
C ILE A 273 -18.09 -3.27 18.08
N ILE A 274 -17.18 -2.99 17.13
CA ILE A 274 -16.85 -3.89 16.01
C ILE A 274 -16.11 -5.15 16.47
N LYS A 275 -15.25 -5.05 17.51
CA LYS A 275 -14.36 -6.14 17.98
C LYS A 275 -13.70 -6.88 16.79
N PRO A 276 -12.91 -6.18 15.96
CA PRO A 276 -12.37 -6.79 14.77
C PRO A 276 -11.33 -7.84 15.11
N SER A 277 -11.06 -8.77 14.18
CA SER A 277 -9.99 -9.76 14.33
C SER A 277 -8.61 -9.19 14.00
N LYS A 278 -8.55 -8.17 13.13
CA LYS A 278 -7.32 -7.48 12.74
C LYS A 278 -7.61 -6.00 12.51
N PHE A 279 -6.66 -5.15 12.93
CA PHE A 279 -6.63 -3.73 12.59
C PHE A 279 -5.55 -3.49 11.54
N ILE A 280 -5.93 -3.00 10.36
CA ILE A 280 -5.06 -2.86 9.19
C ILE A 280 -5.03 -1.41 8.77
N VAL A 281 -3.86 -0.82 8.68
CA VAL A 281 -3.69 0.59 8.27
C VAL A 281 -3.66 0.70 6.76
N SER A 282 -4.50 1.55 6.18
CA SER A 282 -4.46 1.84 4.76
C SER A 282 -3.86 3.23 4.46
N ALA A 283 -2.90 3.26 3.53
CA ALA A 283 -2.44 4.52 2.93
C ALA A 283 -3.36 4.98 1.79
N PHE A 284 -4.18 4.09 1.27
CA PHE A 284 -5.14 4.29 0.20
C PHE A 284 -6.50 4.71 0.78
N GLY A 285 -7.20 5.61 0.12
CA GLY A 285 -8.50 6.16 0.52
C GLY A 285 -9.21 6.81 -0.66
N ILE A 286 -9.92 7.92 -0.45
CA ILE A 286 -10.78 8.57 -1.46
C ILE A 286 -10.09 8.76 -2.82
N ARG A 287 -8.85 9.26 -2.86
CA ARG A 287 -8.14 9.55 -4.12
C ARG A 287 -7.90 8.30 -4.96
N GLU A 288 -7.46 7.24 -4.31
CA GLU A 288 -7.25 5.96 -4.94
C GLU A 288 -8.60 5.27 -5.25
N GLY A 289 -9.65 5.62 -4.51
CA GLY A 289 -11.03 5.24 -4.81
C GLY A 289 -11.56 5.91 -6.07
N VAL A 290 -11.34 7.21 -6.23
CA VAL A 290 -11.66 7.94 -7.46
C VAL A 290 -10.91 7.35 -8.66
N LEU A 291 -9.61 7.08 -8.51
CA LEU A 291 -8.82 6.43 -9.56
C LEU A 291 -9.39 5.04 -9.90
N TYR A 292 -9.72 4.22 -8.90
CA TYR A 292 -10.26 2.87 -9.09
C TYR A 292 -11.63 2.90 -9.81
N ASP A 293 -12.44 3.89 -9.52
CA ASP A 293 -13.76 4.08 -10.13
C ASP A 293 -13.67 4.48 -11.62
N GLU A 294 -12.60 5.16 -12.00
CA GLU A 294 -12.30 5.57 -13.37
C GLU A 294 -11.56 4.48 -14.19
N MET A 295 -11.18 3.36 -13.58
CA MET A 295 -10.59 2.23 -14.28
C MET A 295 -11.66 1.41 -15.02
N ASP A 296 -11.31 0.89 -16.17
CA ASP A 296 -12.14 -0.08 -16.89
C ASP A 296 -12.35 -1.35 -16.06
N ALA A 297 -13.47 -2.04 -16.26
CA ALA A 297 -13.83 -3.24 -15.50
C ALA A 297 -12.77 -4.34 -15.59
N ASP A 298 -12.13 -4.52 -16.74
CA ASP A 298 -11.09 -5.52 -16.92
C ASP A 298 -9.77 -5.13 -16.24
N VAL A 299 -9.45 -3.83 -16.17
CA VAL A 299 -8.33 -3.30 -15.39
C VAL A 299 -8.54 -3.55 -13.90
N ARG A 300 -9.77 -3.32 -13.39
CA ARG A 300 -10.10 -3.56 -11.96
C ARG A 300 -9.95 -5.03 -11.54
N LYS A 301 -10.13 -5.99 -12.48
CA LYS A 301 -9.97 -7.43 -12.21
C LYS A 301 -8.52 -7.85 -12.02
N GLN A 302 -7.57 -7.12 -12.60
CA GLN A 302 -6.14 -7.45 -12.56
C GLN A 302 -5.59 -7.41 -11.13
N ASP A 303 -4.52 -8.15 -10.90
CA ASP A 303 -3.79 -8.14 -9.63
C ASP A 303 -2.83 -6.94 -9.56
N PRO A 304 -3.00 -6.01 -8.60
CA PRO A 304 -2.16 -4.81 -8.51
C PRO A 304 -0.69 -5.11 -8.24
N LEU A 305 -0.36 -6.21 -7.53
CA LEU A 305 1.02 -6.60 -7.30
C LEU A 305 1.67 -7.04 -8.61
N ILE A 306 1.02 -7.94 -9.33
CA ILE A 306 1.58 -8.51 -10.56
C ILE A 306 1.74 -7.43 -11.63
N VAL A 307 0.71 -6.59 -11.81
CA VAL A 307 0.79 -5.44 -12.74
C VAL A 307 1.92 -4.49 -12.33
N GLY A 308 2.00 -4.12 -11.05
CA GLY A 308 3.07 -3.25 -10.55
C GLY A 308 4.47 -3.86 -10.74
N CYS A 309 4.62 -5.17 -10.54
CA CYS A 309 5.89 -5.86 -10.81
C CYS A 309 6.30 -5.81 -12.29
N TYR A 310 5.35 -6.00 -13.22
CA TYR A 310 5.64 -5.85 -14.65
C TYR A 310 6.04 -4.42 -15.00
N GLN A 311 5.34 -3.40 -14.49
CA GLN A 311 5.72 -2.00 -14.71
C GLN A 311 7.14 -1.71 -14.21
N VAL A 312 7.51 -2.16 -13.01
CA VAL A 312 8.87 -2.02 -12.49
C VAL A 312 9.88 -2.75 -13.38
N ALA A 313 9.56 -3.98 -13.82
CA ALA A 313 10.43 -4.75 -14.70
C ALA A 313 10.62 -4.10 -16.09
N GLU A 314 9.58 -3.51 -16.67
CA GLU A 314 9.65 -2.75 -17.92
C GLU A 314 10.52 -1.50 -17.81
N MET A 315 10.42 -0.78 -16.67
CA MET A 315 11.21 0.44 -16.45
C MET A 315 12.69 0.16 -16.15
N THR A 316 12.99 -0.92 -15.43
CA THR A 316 14.32 -1.13 -14.84
C THR A 316 15.01 -2.43 -15.25
N GLY A 317 14.26 -3.45 -15.67
CA GLY A 317 14.78 -4.74 -16.10
C GLY A 317 15.45 -4.70 -17.47
N ARG A 318 16.19 -5.77 -17.79
CA ARG A 318 16.76 -6.00 -19.13
C ARG A 318 15.77 -6.77 -20.02
N PHE A 319 15.05 -7.73 -19.42
CA PHE A 319 14.19 -8.69 -20.10
C PHE A 319 12.87 -8.88 -19.35
N PRO A 320 11.93 -7.91 -19.41
CA PRO A 320 10.68 -7.93 -18.64
C PRO A 320 9.82 -9.20 -18.83
N GLU A 321 9.87 -9.76 -20.04
CA GLU A 321 9.09 -10.97 -20.41
C GLU A 321 9.63 -12.27 -19.78
N HIS A 322 10.83 -12.24 -19.24
CA HIS A 322 11.51 -13.43 -18.74
C HIS A 322 10.88 -13.97 -17.45
N GLY A 323 10.27 -13.13 -16.65
CA GLY A 323 9.74 -13.49 -15.32
C GLY A 323 8.78 -14.67 -15.32
N LYS A 324 7.81 -14.71 -16.25
CA LYS A 324 6.86 -15.83 -16.35
C LYS A 324 7.54 -17.15 -16.76
N ARG A 325 8.59 -17.09 -17.56
CA ARG A 325 9.36 -18.27 -17.98
C ARG A 325 10.22 -18.79 -16.83
N LEU A 326 10.83 -17.91 -16.06
CA LEU A 326 11.53 -18.27 -14.83
C LEU A 326 10.59 -18.95 -13.84
N TYR A 327 9.39 -18.41 -13.65
CA TYR A 327 8.37 -19.00 -12.79
C TYR A 327 8.07 -20.45 -13.17
N ASN A 328 7.86 -20.74 -14.46
CA ASN A 328 7.60 -22.08 -14.96
C ASN A 328 8.83 -22.99 -14.82
N TRP A 329 10.04 -22.48 -15.11
CA TRP A 329 11.27 -23.24 -15.08
C TRP A 329 11.63 -23.74 -13.67
N ILE A 330 11.43 -22.90 -12.64
CA ILE A 330 11.69 -23.31 -11.25
C ILE A 330 10.49 -24.07 -10.64
N ASN A 331 9.33 -24.11 -11.30
CA ASN A 331 8.10 -24.68 -10.74
C ASN A 331 8.20 -26.13 -10.22
N PRO A 332 8.98 -27.04 -10.84
CA PRO A 332 9.13 -28.42 -10.33
C PRO A 332 9.65 -28.50 -8.89
N LEU A 333 10.35 -27.47 -8.42
CA LEU A 333 10.84 -27.39 -7.03
C LEU A 333 9.73 -27.10 -6.01
N PHE A 334 8.58 -26.56 -6.43
CA PHE A 334 7.56 -26.00 -5.54
C PHE A 334 6.27 -26.80 -5.57
N LYS A 335 6.10 -27.66 -4.56
CA LYS A 335 4.87 -28.46 -4.37
C LYS A 335 4.16 -27.99 -3.11
N GLY A 336 2.82 -28.01 -3.11
CA GLY A 336 2.01 -27.71 -1.93
C GLY A 336 1.92 -26.21 -1.55
N GLU A 337 2.31 -25.29 -2.45
CA GLU A 337 2.21 -23.85 -2.21
C GLU A 337 0.77 -23.39 -2.07
N SER A 338 0.54 -22.48 -1.11
CA SER A 338 -0.70 -21.71 -1.03
C SER A 338 -0.87 -20.78 -2.23
N PRO A 339 -2.09 -20.32 -2.55
CA PRO A 339 -2.33 -19.33 -3.61
C PRO A 339 -1.48 -18.06 -3.46
N GLU A 340 -1.29 -17.58 -2.23
CA GLU A 340 -0.49 -16.38 -1.95
C GLU A 340 1.01 -16.64 -2.17
N GLN A 341 1.53 -17.81 -1.77
CA GLN A 341 2.92 -18.18 -2.06
C GLN A 341 3.20 -18.24 -3.56
N LYS A 342 2.31 -18.86 -4.35
CA LYS A 342 2.40 -18.88 -5.82
C LYS A 342 2.41 -17.47 -6.41
N ARG A 343 1.54 -16.61 -5.91
CA ARG A 343 1.43 -15.21 -6.33
C ARG A 343 2.72 -14.43 -6.03
N LEU A 344 3.27 -14.56 -4.81
CA LEU A 344 4.53 -13.90 -4.43
C LEU A 344 5.72 -14.47 -5.21
N ARG A 345 5.79 -15.78 -5.44
CA ARG A 345 6.83 -16.40 -6.27
C ARG A 345 6.80 -15.87 -7.71
N LEU A 346 5.61 -15.69 -8.29
CA LEU A 346 5.50 -15.05 -9.61
C LEU A 346 6.03 -13.60 -9.58
N ALA A 347 5.66 -12.82 -8.57
CA ALA A 347 6.17 -11.46 -8.39
C ALA A 347 7.72 -11.43 -8.26
N ILE A 348 8.31 -12.34 -7.48
CA ILE A 348 9.75 -12.47 -7.32
C ILE A 348 10.42 -12.80 -8.67
N CYS A 349 9.85 -13.72 -9.45
CA CYS A 349 10.37 -14.07 -10.77
C CYS A 349 10.35 -12.89 -11.74
N ILE A 350 9.27 -12.10 -11.76
CA ILE A 350 9.16 -10.89 -12.60
C ILE A 350 10.20 -9.86 -12.19
N LEU A 351 10.42 -9.67 -10.88
CA LEU A 351 11.37 -8.68 -10.34
C LEU A 351 12.82 -9.16 -10.31
N SER A 352 13.10 -10.41 -10.69
CA SER A 352 14.44 -11.00 -10.56
C SER A 352 15.52 -10.36 -11.44
N ASP A 353 15.15 -9.54 -12.42
CA ASP A 353 16.07 -8.85 -13.31
C ASP A 353 16.23 -7.34 -13.02
N VAL A 354 15.47 -6.76 -12.09
CA VAL A 354 15.43 -5.30 -11.87
C VAL A 354 16.73 -4.73 -11.29
N GLY A 355 17.50 -5.51 -10.52
CA GLY A 355 18.76 -5.07 -9.90
C GLY A 355 19.96 -5.01 -10.84
N TRP A 356 19.88 -5.52 -12.07
CA TRP A 356 21.02 -5.67 -12.96
C TRP A 356 21.69 -4.36 -13.39
N ARG A 357 20.96 -3.25 -13.40
CA ARG A 357 21.52 -1.91 -13.72
C ARG A 357 22.36 -1.33 -12.57
N GLY A 358 22.27 -1.90 -11.37
CA GLY A 358 23.09 -1.49 -10.21
C GLY A 358 24.51 -2.03 -10.29
N HIS A 359 25.42 -1.37 -9.54
CA HIS A 359 26.79 -1.89 -9.37
C HIS A 359 26.74 -3.29 -8.73
N PRO A 360 27.52 -4.28 -9.22
CA PRO A 360 27.45 -5.66 -8.77
C PRO A 360 27.52 -5.86 -7.26
N GLU A 361 28.36 -5.12 -6.56
CA GLU A 361 28.54 -5.23 -5.09
C GLU A 361 27.35 -4.73 -4.28
N TYR A 362 26.49 -3.86 -4.85
CA TYR A 362 25.37 -3.23 -4.14
C TYR A 362 24.00 -3.63 -4.67
N ARG A 363 23.94 -4.56 -5.63
CA ARG A 363 22.67 -4.96 -6.28
C ARG A 363 21.68 -5.56 -5.29
N ALA A 364 22.16 -6.43 -4.43
CA ALA A 364 21.33 -7.15 -3.48
C ALA A 364 20.68 -6.19 -2.49
N GLU A 365 21.45 -5.31 -1.87
CA GLU A 365 20.97 -4.32 -0.90
C GLU A 365 20.05 -3.28 -1.55
N LYS A 366 20.39 -2.84 -2.76
CA LYS A 366 19.58 -1.89 -3.53
C LYS A 366 18.18 -2.44 -3.81
N VAL A 367 18.09 -3.70 -4.26
CA VAL A 367 16.80 -4.33 -4.56
C VAL A 367 15.96 -4.50 -3.30
N VAL A 368 16.57 -4.88 -2.17
CA VAL A 368 15.86 -4.92 -0.88
C VAL A 368 15.25 -3.55 -0.55
N ALA A 369 16.02 -2.47 -0.70
CA ALA A 369 15.51 -1.12 -0.46
C ALA A 369 14.38 -0.73 -1.43
N GLU A 370 14.49 -1.08 -2.70
CA GLU A 370 13.45 -0.83 -3.71
C GLU A 370 12.14 -1.55 -3.39
N ILE A 371 12.19 -2.78 -2.88
CA ILE A 371 10.99 -3.53 -2.48
C ILE A 371 10.39 -2.97 -1.20
N LEU A 372 11.18 -2.72 -0.17
CA LEU A 372 10.68 -2.27 1.13
C LEU A 372 10.11 -0.84 1.08
N TYR A 373 10.75 0.05 0.32
CA TYR A 373 10.41 1.47 0.28
C TYR A 373 9.70 1.88 -1.01
N GLY A 374 9.59 0.97 -1.97
CA GLY A 374 8.82 1.14 -3.18
C GLY A 374 7.32 1.19 -2.94
N ARG A 375 6.54 1.43 -3.98
CA ARG A 375 5.08 1.56 -3.91
C ARG A 375 4.37 0.41 -4.60
N LEU A 376 4.81 -0.82 -4.35
CA LEU A 376 4.10 -1.99 -4.84
C LEU A 376 2.72 -2.08 -4.15
N GLY A 377 1.65 -2.03 -4.92
CA GLY A 377 0.31 -2.27 -4.44
C GLY A 377 0.05 -3.76 -4.18
N GLY A 378 -1.02 -4.06 -3.45
CA GLY A 378 -1.48 -5.45 -3.28
C GLY A 378 -0.55 -6.35 -2.46
N ILE A 379 0.36 -5.77 -1.66
CA ILE A 379 1.32 -6.48 -0.83
C ILE A 379 1.25 -5.99 0.63
N ASN A 380 1.44 -6.90 1.57
CA ASN A 380 1.62 -6.59 2.99
C ASN A 380 3.10 -6.64 3.39
N HIS A 381 3.42 -6.31 4.64
CA HIS A 381 4.80 -6.28 5.11
C HIS A 381 5.49 -7.64 5.05
N TRP A 382 4.77 -8.74 5.38
CA TRP A 382 5.27 -10.10 5.25
C TRP A 382 5.66 -10.42 3.79
N GLY A 383 4.76 -10.14 2.83
CA GLY A 383 5.05 -10.37 1.42
C GLY A 383 6.20 -9.50 0.90
N ALA A 384 6.33 -8.26 1.39
CA ALA A 384 7.45 -7.39 1.04
C ALA A 384 8.78 -7.96 1.57
N GLY A 385 8.81 -8.46 2.81
CA GLY A 385 9.96 -9.15 3.38
C GLY A 385 10.36 -10.38 2.58
N LEU A 386 9.38 -11.22 2.22
CA LEU A 386 9.60 -12.43 1.43
C LEU A 386 10.20 -12.12 0.05
N ILE A 387 9.62 -11.18 -0.69
CA ILE A 387 10.15 -10.76 -2.00
C ILE A 387 11.56 -10.18 -1.85
N ALA A 388 11.77 -9.29 -0.89
CA ALA A 388 13.05 -8.65 -0.67
C ALA A 388 14.15 -9.68 -0.37
N MET A 389 13.89 -10.64 0.53
CA MET A 389 14.88 -11.65 0.90
C MET A 389 15.16 -12.65 -0.21
N ALA A 390 14.14 -13.05 -0.98
CA ALA A 390 14.36 -13.93 -2.14
C ALA A 390 15.22 -13.25 -3.21
N LEU A 391 14.98 -11.98 -3.50
CA LEU A 391 15.79 -11.20 -4.43
C LEU A 391 17.19 -10.92 -3.88
N TYR A 392 17.35 -10.68 -2.58
CA TYR A 392 18.65 -10.55 -1.93
C TYR A 392 19.53 -11.78 -2.19
N VAL A 393 18.98 -12.98 -1.98
CA VAL A 393 19.68 -14.24 -2.27
C VAL A 393 19.95 -14.42 -3.77
N CYS A 394 18.99 -14.09 -4.62
CA CYS A 394 19.15 -14.17 -6.09
C CYS A 394 20.34 -13.34 -6.57
N TYR A 395 20.55 -12.16 -6.03
CA TYR A 395 21.67 -11.29 -6.36
C TYR A 395 22.96 -11.62 -5.60
N GLY A 396 22.94 -12.63 -4.72
CA GLY A 396 24.11 -13.10 -3.99
C GLY A 396 24.53 -12.17 -2.88
N GLY A 397 23.55 -11.65 -2.15
CA GLY A 397 23.77 -10.81 -0.98
C GLY A 397 24.78 -11.40 -0.02
N SER A 398 25.68 -10.56 0.48
CA SER A 398 26.79 -10.93 1.35
C SER A 398 26.33 -11.02 2.82
N ASN A 399 27.22 -11.55 3.68
CA ASN A 399 26.97 -11.55 5.14
C ASN A 399 27.10 -10.15 5.77
N ASN A 400 27.56 -9.14 5.02
CA ASN A 400 27.57 -7.75 5.47
C ASN A 400 26.14 -7.19 5.45
N ARG A 401 25.43 -7.34 6.54
CA ARG A 401 24.05 -6.95 6.67
C ARG A 401 23.94 -5.43 6.83
N VAL A 402 23.30 -4.79 5.88
CA VAL A 402 22.88 -3.41 6.01
C VAL A 402 21.46 -3.35 6.61
N ARG A 403 21.11 -2.23 7.22
CA ARG A 403 19.84 -2.04 7.94
C ARG A 403 18.60 -2.50 7.15
N GLN A 404 18.57 -2.29 5.84
CA GLN A 404 17.42 -2.68 5.01
C GLN A 404 17.21 -4.20 4.97
N VAL A 405 18.30 -4.97 4.97
CA VAL A 405 18.25 -6.43 5.01
C VAL A 405 17.74 -6.92 6.36
N GLU A 406 18.23 -6.34 7.47
CA GLU A 406 17.74 -6.63 8.82
C GLU A 406 16.23 -6.33 8.94
N VAL A 407 15.78 -5.21 8.38
CA VAL A 407 14.35 -4.87 8.32
C VAL A 407 13.58 -5.94 7.53
N ALA A 408 14.04 -6.35 6.35
CA ALA A 408 13.36 -7.37 5.54
C ALA A 408 13.26 -8.71 6.28
N GLU A 409 14.36 -9.14 6.92
CA GLU A 409 14.39 -10.36 7.73
C GLU A 409 13.40 -10.32 8.91
N SER A 410 13.27 -9.17 9.57
CA SER A 410 12.35 -9.01 10.71
C SER A 410 10.86 -9.13 10.33
N LEU A 411 10.52 -9.08 9.04
CA LEU A 411 9.16 -9.17 8.54
C LEU A 411 8.70 -10.61 8.27
N ILE A 412 9.60 -11.59 8.31
CA ILE A 412 9.34 -12.98 7.97
C ILE A 412 9.91 -13.91 9.06
N ASN A 413 9.37 -15.12 9.13
CA ASN A 413 9.85 -16.15 10.05
C ASN A 413 10.91 -17.06 9.39
N SER A 414 11.42 -18.05 10.12
CA SER A 414 12.44 -18.99 9.62
C SER A 414 11.97 -19.88 8.46
N GLU A 415 10.70 -20.29 8.45
CA GLU A 415 10.09 -21.07 7.37
C GLU A 415 9.99 -20.24 6.09
N ASP A 416 9.52 -19.00 6.21
CA ASP A 416 9.47 -18.04 5.11
C ASP A 416 10.86 -17.70 4.58
N MET A 417 11.87 -17.60 5.47
CA MET A 417 13.27 -17.39 5.08
C MET A 417 13.81 -18.59 4.28
N TYR A 418 13.51 -19.82 4.70
CA TYR A 418 13.85 -21.02 3.93
C TYR A 418 13.21 -20.98 2.53
N TYR A 419 11.92 -20.62 2.47
CA TYR A 419 11.20 -20.50 1.21
C TYR A 419 11.79 -19.39 0.31
N ALA A 420 12.12 -18.24 0.87
CA ALA A 420 12.78 -17.15 0.15
C ALA A 420 14.15 -17.57 -0.41
N LYS A 421 14.97 -18.25 0.40
CA LYS A 421 16.28 -18.79 -0.04
C LYS A 421 16.13 -19.79 -1.18
N LYS A 422 15.15 -20.69 -1.08
CA LYS A 422 14.85 -21.66 -2.14
C LYS A 422 14.55 -20.99 -3.48
N ILE A 423 13.68 -19.97 -3.48
CA ILE A 423 13.39 -19.20 -4.69
C ILE A 423 14.64 -18.45 -5.17
N GLY A 424 15.33 -17.77 -4.27
CA GLY A 424 16.50 -16.96 -4.62
C GLY A 424 17.64 -17.77 -5.25
N LEU A 425 17.97 -18.94 -4.70
CA LEU A 425 18.99 -19.86 -5.24
C LEU A 425 18.57 -20.43 -6.61
N ALA A 426 17.29 -20.83 -6.75
CA ALA A 426 16.78 -21.32 -8.03
C ALA A 426 16.83 -20.25 -9.13
N LEU A 427 16.46 -19.00 -8.80
CA LEU A 427 16.57 -17.88 -9.73
C LEU A 427 18.02 -17.51 -10.05
N ARG A 428 18.93 -17.61 -9.07
CA ARG A 428 20.36 -17.37 -9.27
C ARG A 428 20.95 -18.36 -10.25
N LEU A 429 20.59 -19.64 -10.17
CA LEU A 429 20.95 -20.65 -11.16
C LEU A 429 20.37 -20.30 -12.53
N ALA A 430 19.04 -20.08 -12.62
CA ALA A 430 18.36 -19.78 -13.86
C ALA A 430 18.92 -18.52 -14.58
N GLN A 431 19.21 -17.47 -13.85
CA GLN A 431 19.82 -16.23 -14.38
C GLN A 431 21.26 -16.45 -14.88
N ARG A 432 22.03 -17.33 -14.23
CA ARG A 432 23.40 -17.67 -14.69
C ARG A 432 23.38 -18.54 -15.94
N LEU A 433 22.48 -19.53 -15.99
CA LEU A 433 22.28 -20.38 -17.15
C LEU A 433 21.83 -19.59 -18.37
N SER A 434 20.87 -18.68 -18.20
CA SER A 434 20.18 -18.03 -19.32
C SER A 434 20.72 -16.65 -19.68
N ALA A 435 21.59 -16.06 -18.85
CA ALA A 435 21.96 -14.65 -18.93
C ALA A 435 20.75 -13.68 -18.99
N GLY A 436 19.57 -14.13 -18.49
CA GLY A 436 18.31 -13.43 -18.55
C GLY A 436 17.53 -13.63 -19.86
N THR A 437 18.01 -14.45 -20.78
CA THR A 437 17.33 -14.67 -22.07
C THR A 437 16.43 -15.91 -22.04
N SER A 438 15.22 -15.76 -22.52
CA SER A 438 14.24 -16.84 -22.55
C SER A 438 14.61 -17.98 -23.52
N LYS A 439 15.40 -17.70 -24.56
CA LYS A 439 15.86 -18.71 -25.51
C LYS A 439 16.88 -19.64 -24.88
N ALA A 440 17.84 -19.09 -24.14
CA ALA A 440 18.85 -19.88 -23.45
C ALA A 440 18.23 -20.75 -22.32
N LEU A 441 17.25 -20.23 -21.59
CA LEU A 441 16.59 -21.00 -20.52
C LEU A 441 15.90 -22.28 -21.02
N ARG A 442 15.48 -22.32 -22.29
CA ARG A 442 14.84 -23.51 -22.91
C ARG A 442 15.83 -24.64 -23.21
N LEU A 443 17.13 -24.38 -23.14
CA LEU A 443 18.15 -25.38 -23.41
C LEU A 443 18.40 -26.34 -22.25
N ALA A 444 17.76 -26.06 -21.09
CA ALA A 444 17.87 -26.94 -19.94
C ALA A 444 16.57 -26.96 -19.12
N GLU A 445 16.32 -28.08 -18.45
CA GLU A 445 15.20 -28.26 -17.53
C GLU A 445 15.71 -28.69 -16.14
N LEU A 446 15.00 -28.23 -15.10
CA LEU A 446 15.32 -28.52 -13.73
C LEU A 446 14.25 -29.45 -13.14
N SER A 447 14.67 -30.62 -12.63
CA SER A 447 13.73 -31.58 -12.03
C SER A 447 14.32 -32.28 -10.81
N PRO A 448 13.59 -32.27 -9.67
CA PRO A 448 13.94 -33.11 -8.52
C PRO A 448 13.39 -34.52 -8.72
N SER A 449 14.26 -35.54 -8.62
CA SER A 449 13.89 -36.95 -8.76
C SER A 449 14.82 -37.84 -7.94
N ASN A 450 14.24 -38.79 -7.19
CA ASN A 450 14.98 -39.87 -6.48
C ASN A 450 16.18 -39.39 -5.64
N GLY A 451 15.99 -38.32 -4.83
CA GLY A 451 17.05 -37.77 -4.01
C GLY A 451 18.09 -36.91 -4.77
N ARG A 452 17.84 -36.66 -6.05
CA ARG A 452 18.70 -35.87 -6.95
C ARG A 452 18.00 -34.62 -7.47
N LEU A 453 18.76 -33.59 -7.68
CA LEU A 453 18.37 -32.43 -8.46
C LEU A 453 19.01 -32.56 -9.85
N LEU A 454 18.18 -32.91 -10.85
CA LEU A 454 18.64 -33.07 -12.21
C LEU A 454 18.58 -31.72 -12.94
N LEU A 455 19.68 -31.37 -13.61
CA LEU A 455 19.71 -30.32 -14.62
C LEU A 455 19.89 -31.03 -15.98
N ASN A 456 18.77 -31.27 -16.67
CA ASN A 456 18.78 -31.90 -18.00
C ASN A 456 19.10 -30.84 -19.04
N VAL A 457 20.10 -31.05 -19.84
CA VAL A 457 20.63 -30.09 -20.82
C VAL A 457 20.53 -30.68 -22.21
N ASN A 458 20.16 -29.86 -23.20
CA ASN A 458 20.20 -30.27 -24.59
C ASN A 458 21.63 -30.69 -24.98
N PRO A 459 21.86 -31.94 -25.44
CA PRO A 459 23.18 -32.48 -25.69
C PRO A 459 24.01 -31.66 -26.71
N GLU A 460 23.33 -31.17 -27.78
CA GLU A 460 23.97 -30.34 -28.79
C GLU A 460 24.39 -28.95 -28.29
N LYS A 461 23.95 -28.57 -27.08
CA LYS A 461 24.14 -27.25 -26.46
C LYS A 461 24.71 -27.35 -25.04
N SER A 462 25.36 -28.49 -24.70
CA SER A 462 25.90 -28.73 -23.36
C SER A 462 26.92 -27.69 -22.90
N ASP A 463 27.60 -27.03 -23.82
CA ASP A 463 28.52 -25.92 -23.54
C ASP A 463 27.91 -24.72 -22.80
N ILE A 464 26.58 -24.64 -22.74
CA ILE A 464 25.89 -23.60 -21.93
C ILE A 464 26.14 -23.80 -20.42
N VAL A 465 26.55 -24.98 -20.00
CA VAL A 465 26.83 -25.33 -18.60
C VAL A 465 28.32 -25.22 -18.33
N ASN A 466 28.74 -24.04 -17.91
CA ASN A 466 30.12 -23.81 -17.46
C ASN A 466 30.28 -24.03 -15.95
N GLU A 467 31.48 -23.87 -15.41
CA GLU A 467 31.77 -24.03 -13.97
C GLU A 467 30.95 -23.13 -13.06
N VAL A 468 30.55 -21.96 -13.52
CA VAL A 468 29.67 -21.07 -12.72
C VAL A 468 28.27 -21.64 -12.60
N VAL A 469 27.72 -22.19 -13.69
CA VAL A 469 26.39 -22.83 -13.67
C VAL A 469 26.44 -24.07 -12.79
N LYS A 470 27.45 -24.95 -12.95
CA LYS A 470 27.65 -26.15 -12.11
C LYS A 470 27.67 -25.80 -10.63
N ARG A 471 28.47 -24.82 -10.24
CA ARG A 471 28.55 -24.36 -8.85
C ARG A 471 27.20 -23.89 -8.31
N ARG A 472 26.39 -23.16 -9.11
CA ARG A 472 25.06 -22.71 -8.69
C ARG A 472 24.04 -23.83 -8.60
N HIS A 473 24.16 -24.83 -9.45
CA HIS A 473 23.35 -26.03 -9.39
C HIS A 473 23.66 -26.85 -8.14
N ILE A 474 24.93 -27.07 -7.83
CA ILE A 474 25.36 -27.77 -6.59
C ILE A 474 24.89 -26.99 -5.35
N GLU A 475 25.09 -25.67 -5.30
CA GLU A 475 24.65 -24.82 -4.18
C GLU A 475 23.14 -24.97 -3.91
N LEU A 476 22.32 -25.02 -4.97
CA LEU A 476 20.89 -25.24 -4.86
C LEU A 476 20.56 -26.67 -4.41
N ALA A 477 21.22 -27.68 -4.97
CA ALA A 477 21.00 -29.08 -4.62
C ALA A 477 21.33 -29.34 -3.14
N GLU A 478 22.51 -28.92 -2.67
CA GLU A 478 22.92 -29.02 -1.27
C GLU A 478 21.92 -28.32 -0.32
N PHE A 479 21.47 -27.13 -0.67
CA PHE A 479 20.46 -26.41 0.12
C PHE A 479 19.14 -27.19 0.23
N LEU A 480 18.78 -27.95 -0.81
CA LEU A 480 17.57 -28.79 -0.82
C LEU A 480 17.80 -30.19 -0.18
N GLY A 481 19.02 -30.51 0.24
CA GLY A 481 19.39 -31.85 0.72
C GLY A 481 19.39 -32.91 -0.39
N LEU A 482 19.67 -32.51 -1.63
CA LEU A 482 19.70 -33.36 -2.81
C LEU A 482 21.12 -33.48 -3.39
N GLU A 483 21.40 -34.57 -4.12
CA GLU A 483 22.58 -34.70 -4.96
C GLU A 483 22.38 -33.90 -6.27
N GLY A 484 23.30 -32.99 -6.59
CA GLY A 484 23.28 -32.24 -7.84
C GLY A 484 23.83 -33.06 -9.02
N VAL A 485 23.00 -33.35 -10.03
CA VAL A 485 23.42 -34.10 -11.23
C VAL A 485 23.07 -33.32 -12.48
N ILE A 486 24.04 -33.23 -13.39
CA ILE A 486 23.84 -32.65 -14.72
C ILE A 486 23.76 -33.81 -15.72
N ASP A 487 22.67 -33.84 -16.49
CA ASP A 487 22.43 -34.88 -17.48
C ASP A 487 22.39 -34.23 -18.87
N ASP A 488 23.37 -34.54 -19.70
CA ASP A 488 23.52 -34.13 -21.10
C ASP A 488 23.40 -35.32 -22.06
N SER A 489 22.82 -36.44 -21.60
CA SER A 489 22.59 -37.65 -22.42
C SER A 489 21.43 -37.47 -23.38
N ASP A 490 21.45 -38.18 -24.53
CA ASP A 490 20.37 -38.21 -25.55
C ASP A 490 19.01 -38.75 -25.05
N SER A 491 18.93 -39.12 -23.76
CA SER A 491 17.71 -39.64 -23.14
C SER A 491 16.59 -38.59 -22.97
N PHE A 492 16.90 -37.31 -23.13
CA PHE A 492 15.92 -36.20 -23.02
C PHE A 492 15.59 -35.60 -24.40
N LYS A 493 14.34 -35.74 -24.83
CA LYS A 493 13.80 -35.01 -25.99
C LYS A 493 13.15 -33.73 -25.49
N PHE A 494 13.67 -32.58 -25.93
CA PHE A 494 13.12 -31.25 -25.71
C PHE A 494 11.90 -30.94 -26.56
#